data_bfbfd0887cc1b3ae531879ae5450f641
#
_entry.id   bfbfd0887cc1b3ae531879ae5450f641
#
_cell.length_a   1.000
_cell.length_b   1.000
_cell.length_c   1.000
_cell.angle_alpha   90.00
_cell.angle_beta   90.00
_cell.angle_gamma   90.00
#
_symmetry.space_group_name_H-M   'P 1'
#
loop_
_entity.id
_entity.type
_entity.pdbx_description
1 polymer ?
#
loop_
_entity_poly.entity_id
_entity_poly.type
_entity_poly.pdbx_seq_one_letter_code
_entity_poly.pdbx_strand_id
1 'polypeptide(L)'
;GVSQGGRAVYPFDLSQAGDYVVHATVNAPHGGANSFFVNIDAEPVAPDMIWDIPLTAGFESRTASWRGNGTFDQNQYVPKVFTLDAGPHQLILRGREAYSLLLDLTIAPYP
;
A
#
# COMPACT_ATOMS: atom_id res chain seq x y z
N GLY A 1 6.88 2.05 -15.42
CA GLY A 1 7.65 1.62 -14.25
C GLY A 1 7.40 2.47 -13.03
N VAL A 2 8.08 2.18 -11.95
CA VAL A 2 7.87 2.86 -10.67
C VAL A 2 8.05 4.38 -10.79
N SER A 3 9.04 4.82 -11.54
CA SER A 3 9.37 6.24 -11.68
C SER A 3 8.47 7.02 -12.63
N GLN A 4 7.55 6.36 -13.32
CA GLN A 4 6.72 6.99 -14.35
C GLN A 4 5.38 7.51 -13.84
N GLY A 5 4.92 7.03 -12.71
CA GLY A 5 3.67 7.47 -12.10
C GLY A 5 3.88 8.60 -11.10
N GLY A 6 2.78 9.11 -10.55
CA GLY A 6 2.82 10.07 -9.47
C GLY A 6 3.47 9.51 -8.21
N ARG A 7 3.93 10.39 -7.34
CA ARG A 7 4.56 10.03 -6.08
C ARG A 7 3.95 10.84 -4.93
N ALA A 8 3.58 10.15 -3.87
CA ALA A 8 3.06 10.79 -2.66
C ALA A 8 3.83 10.27 -1.45
N VAL A 9 4.20 11.17 -0.56
CA VAL A 9 4.91 10.85 0.68
C VAL A 9 4.08 11.36 1.85
N TYR A 10 3.82 10.47 2.81
CA TYR A 10 3.05 10.76 4.00
C TYR A 10 3.93 10.53 5.24
N PRO A 11 4.47 11.62 5.84
CA PRO A 11 5.23 11.46 7.08
C PRO A 11 4.32 11.11 8.25
N PHE A 12 4.79 10.25 9.13
CA PHE A 12 4.09 9.88 10.36
C PHE A 12 5.08 9.54 11.47
N ASP A 13 4.61 9.59 12.71
CA ASP A 13 5.39 9.26 13.89
C ASP A 13 4.73 8.14 14.67
N LEU A 14 5.54 7.20 15.16
CA LEU A 14 5.09 6.12 16.01
C LEU A 14 5.59 6.32 17.44
N SER A 15 4.68 6.19 18.40
CA SER A 15 5.04 6.26 19.83
C SER A 15 5.69 4.97 20.33
N GLN A 16 5.48 3.84 19.64
CA GLN A 16 6.00 2.54 20.04
C GLN A 16 6.50 1.77 18.83
N ALA A 17 7.61 1.06 19.01
CA ALA A 17 8.06 0.06 18.04
C ALA A 17 7.05 -1.11 17.99
N GLY A 18 6.90 -1.72 16.83
CA GLY A 18 6.00 -2.86 16.68
C GLY A 18 5.72 -3.19 15.22
N ASP A 19 4.72 -4.02 15.04
CA ASP A 19 4.25 -4.43 13.73
C ASP A 19 3.02 -3.61 13.34
N TYR A 20 3.03 -3.12 12.10
CA TYR A 20 1.99 -2.22 11.61
C TYR A 20 1.54 -2.61 10.20
N VAL A 21 0.31 -2.28 9.90
CA VAL A 21 -0.25 -2.42 8.55
C VAL A 21 -0.76 -1.07 8.05
N VAL A 22 -0.91 -0.95 6.74
CA VAL A 22 -1.44 0.24 6.09
C VAL A 22 -2.86 -0.05 5.63
N HIS A 23 -3.82 0.72 6.14
CA HIS A 23 -5.19 0.71 5.65
C HIS A 23 -5.46 1.94 4.79
N ALA A 24 -6.25 1.77 3.76
CA ALA A 24 -6.68 2.88 2.92
C ALA A 24 -8.09 2.66 2.41
N THR A 25 -8.77 3.76 2.10
CA THR A 25 -10.02 3.73 1.35
C THR A 25 -9.67 3.92 -0.11
N VAL A 26 -10.00 2.96 -0.94
CA VAL A 26 -9.60 2.93 -2.35
C VAL A 26 -10.78 2.73 -3.27
N ASN A 27 -10.66 3.24 -4.49
CA ASN A 27 -11.56 2.94 -5.59
C ASN A 27 -10.74 2.22 -6.67
N ALA A 28 -10.98 0.93 -6.84
CA ALA A 28 -10.29 0.08 -7.79
C ALA A 28 -11.34 -0.62 -8.66
N PRO A 29 -11.90 0.09 -9.67
CA PRO A 29 -13.11 -0.35 -10.35
C PRO A 29 -12.88 -1.52 -11.33
N HIS A 30 -11.67 -1.72 -11.82
CA HIS A 30 -11.36 -2.80 -12.76
C HIS A 30 -9.87 -3.12 -12.76
N GLY A 31 -9.48 -4.21 -13.42
CA GLY A 31 -8.12 -4.72 -13.41
C GLY A 31 -7.04 -3.78 -13.98
N GLY A 32 -7.43 -2.79 -14.78
CA GLY A 32 -6.51 -1.75 -15.27
C GLY A 32 -6.40 -0.54 -14.34
N ALA A 33 -7.04 -0.57 -13.18
CA ALA A 33 -7.06 0.55 -12.23
C ALA A 33 -7.16 0.03 -10.79
N ASN A 34 -6.30 -0.93 -10.43
CA ASN A 34 -6.38 -1.59 -9.12
C ASN A 34 -5.01 -1.83 -8.48
N SER A 35 -4.01 -1.00 -8.76
CA SER A 35 -2.71 -1.21 -8.10
C SER A 35 -1.91 0.07 -7.93
N PHE A 36 -1.04 0.03 -6.91
CA PHE A 36 -0.03 1.04 -6.60
C PHE A 36 1.30 0.35 -6.28
N PHE A 37 2.38 1.14 -6.25
CA PHE A 37 3.60 0.74 -5.57
C PHE A 37 3.58 1.35 -4.17
N VAL A 38 3.98 0.60 -3.15
CA VAL A 38 3.94 1.05 -1.76
C VAL A 38 5.13 0.54 -0.94
N ASN A 39 5.72 1.43 -0.15
CA ASN A 39 6.71 1.05 0.85
C ASN A 39 6.74 2.08 1.98
N ILE A 40 7.46 1.75 3.06
CA ILE A 40 7.74 2.66 4.16
C ILE A 40 9.25 2.84 4.25
N ASP A 41 9.70 4.10 4.40
CA ASP A 41 11.09 4.54 4.60
C ASP A 41 12.05 4.29 3.44
N ALA A 42 11.57 3.76 2.34
CA ALA A 42 12.36 3.61 1.12
C ALA A 42 11.43 3.62 -0.08
N GLU A 43 11.96 3.97 -1.25
CA GLU A 43 11.18 3.93 -2.49
C GLU A 43 10.71 2.50 -2.77
N PRO A 44 9.46 2.31 -3.16
CA PRO A 44 8.99 0.98 -3.54
C PRO A 44 9.65 0.50 -4.83
N VAL A 45 9.86 -0.81 -4.94
CA VAL A 45 10.46 -1.43 -6.12
C VAL A 45 9.49 -2.42 -6.77
N ALA A 46 9.57 -2.52 -8.10
CA ALA A 46 8.79 -3.47 -8.86
C ALA A 46 9.58 -4.78 -9.01
N PRO A 47 8.90 -5.93 -9.11
CA PRO A 47 7.46 -6.14 -8.96
C PRO A 47 7.04 -6.42 -7.52
N ASP A 48 7.98 -6.63 -6.60
CA ASP A 48 7.73 -7.20 -5.28
C ASP A 48 6.83 -6.31 -4.41
N MET A 49 6.95 -4.99 -4.57
CA MET A 49 6.22 -4.02 -3.75
C MET A 49 5.01 -3.43 -4.47
N ILE A 50 4.47 -4.15 -5.44
CA ILE A 50 3.18 -3.82 -6.04
C ILE A 50 2.08 -4.24 -5.07
N TRP A 51 1.22 -3.30 -4.73
CA TRP A 51 0.00 -3.56 -3.99
C TRP A 51 -1.14 -3.78 -4.99
N ASP A 52 -1.50 -5.04 -5.21
CA ASP A 52 -2.67 -5.41 -5.99
C ASP A 52 -3.90 -5.33 -5.09
N ILE A 53 -4.93 -4.63 -5.56
CA ILE A 53 -6.11 -4.34 -4.76
C ILE A 53 -7.27 -5.16 -5.29
N PRO A 54 -7.96 -5.96 -4.45
CA PRO A 54 -9.21 -6.59 -4.84
C PRO A 54 -10.19 -5.52 -5.34
N LEU A 55 -10.87 -5.80 -6.44
CA LEU A 55 -11.74 -4.82 -7.07
C LEU A 55 -12.81 -4.31 -6.12
N THR A 56 -13.18 -3.04 -6.29
CA THR A 56 -14.16 -2.39 -5.43
C THR A 56 -15.36 -1.87 -6.24
N ALA A 57 -16.49 -1.73 -5.56
CA ALA A 57 -17.64 -1.01 -6.07
C ALA A 57 -17.64 0.38 -5.41
N GLY A 58 -17.01 1.35 -6.06
CA GLY A 58 -16.76 2.64 -5.44
C GLY A 58 -15.61 2.59 -4.44
N PHE A 59 -15.63 3.47 -3.45
CA PHE A 59 -14.60 3.51 -2.41
C PHE A 59 -14.87 2.47 -1.33
N GLU A 60 -13.88 1.62 -1.04
CA GLU A 60 -13.93 0.60 0.00
C GLU A 60 -12.61 0.54 0.74
N SER A 61 -12.65 0.07 1.99
CA SER A 61 -11.45 -0.10 2.81
C SER A 61 -10.65 -1.33 2.38
N ARG A 62 -9.33 -1.16 2.27
CA ARG A 62 -8.40 -2.25 1.95
C ARG A 62 -7.13 -2.11 2.77
N THR A 63 -6.48 -3.25 3.05
CA THR A 63 -5.18 -3.30 3.70
C THR A 63 -4.11 -3.53 2.65
N ALA A 64 -3.02 -2.75 2.71
CA ALA A 64 -1.95 -2.88 1.74
C ALA A 64 -1.29 -4.26 1.81
N SER A 65 -0.99 -4.80 0.66
CA SER A 65 -0.26 -6.06 0.48
C SER A 65 0.88 -5.83 -0.51
N TRP A 66 1.80 -6.77 -0.57
CA TRP A 66 2.85 -6.79 -1.59
C TRP A 66 2.73 -8.04 -2.44
N ARG A 67 2.89 -7.88 -3.74
CA ARG A 67 2.93 -9.02 -4.66
C ARG A 67 4.04 -10.00 -4.27
N GLY A 68 5.21 -9.49 -3.89
CA GLY A 68 6.34 -10.32 -3.41
C GLY A 68 6.08 -11.04 -2.10
N ASN A 69 4.98 -10.75 -1.42
CA ASN A 69 4.53 -11.45 -0.22
C ASN A 69 3.59 -12.63 -0.56
N GLY A 70 3.62 -13.10 -1.80
CA GLY A 70 2.92 -14.30 -2.24
C GLY A 70 1.42 -14.14 -2.41
N THR A 71 0.95 -12.99 -2.89
CA THR A 71 -0.47 -12.67 -2.82
C THR A 71 -1.23 -12.75 -4.14
N PHE A 72 -0.74 -12.08 -5.18
CA PHE A 72 -1.58 -11.81 -6.36
C PHE A 72 -1.92 -13.07 -7.16
N ASP A 73 -0.91 -13.83 -7.57
CA ASP A 73 -1.11 -14.99 -8.45
C ASP A 73 -1.98 -16.07 -7.81
N GLN A 74 -2.13 -16.03 -6.50
CA GLN A 74 -2.90 -17.02 -5.73
C GLN A 74 -4.14 -16.40 -5.09
N ASN A 75 -4.47 -15.16 -5.43
CA ASN A 75 -5.60 -14.40 -4.87
C ASN A 75 -5.59 -14.33 -3.35
N GLN A 76 -4.41 -14.23 -2.76
CA GLN A 76 -4.28 -14.25 -1.31
C GLN A 76 -4.43 -12.88 -0.67
N TYR A 77 -3.90 -11.84 -1.29
CA TYR A 77 -3.95 -10.45 -0.78
C TYR A 77 -3.56 -10.36 0.70
N VAL A 78 -2.49 -11.07 1.06
CA VAL A 78 -2.02 -11.13 2.46
C VAL A 78 -1.52 -9.75 2.87
N PRO A 79 -1.96 -9.20 4.01
CA PRO A 79 -1.50 -7.89 4.45
C PRO A 79 0.03 -7.86 4.58
N LYS A 80 0.64 -6.77 4.08
CA LYS A 80 2.06 -6.52 4.34
C LYS A 80 2.19 -5.96 5.74
N VAL A 81 2.90 -6.69 6.61
CA VAL A 81 3.21 -6.25 7.97
C VAL A 81 4.58 -5.59 7.94
N PHE A 82 4.63 -4.33 8.38
CA PHE A 82 5.87 -3.57 8.51
C PHE A 82 6.31 -3.59 9.97
N THR A 83 7.52 -4.05 10.23
CA THR A 83 8.13 -3.98 11.56
C THR A 83 8.89 -2.67 11.64
N LEU A 84 8.46 -1.76 12.51
CA LEU A 84 8.92 -0.39 12.55
C LEU A 84 9.35 0.00 13.97
N ASP A 85 10.41 0.83 14.07
CA ASP A 85 10.82 1.41 15.32
C ASP A 85 9.91 2.59 15.72
N ALA A 86 9.95 2.99 16.98
CA ALA A 86 9.36 4.25 17.41
C ALA A 86 10.08 5.42 16.72
N GLY A 87 9.36 6.49 16.48
CA GLY A 87 9.90 7.70 15.87
C GLY A 87 9.32 7.98 14.48
N PRO A 88 10.01 8.84 13.71
CA PRO A 88 9.51 9.31 12.42
C PRO A 88 9.71 8.28 11.32
N HIS A 89 8.71 8.21 10.44
CA HIS A 89 8.69 7.35 9.25
C HIS A 89 8.04 8.07 8.08
N GLN A 90 8.18 7.50 6.89
CA GLN A 90 7.52 7.99 5.68
C GLN A 90 6.86 6.84 4.94
N LEU A 91 5.56 6.97 4.68
CA LEU A 91 4.85 6.08 3.76
C LEU A 91 4.98 6.66 2.36
N ILE A 92 5.46 5.86 1.41
CA ILE A 92 5.69 6.28 0.03
C ILE A 92 4.78 5.47 -0.88
N LEU A 93 3.96 6.17 -1.64
CA LEU A 93 3.08 5.60 -2.66
C LEU A 93 3.47 6.13 -4.02
N ARG A 94 3.48 5.24 -5.01
CA ARG A 94 3.68 5.60 -6.40
C ARG A 94 2.54 5.07 -7.24
N GLY A 95 2.05 5.88 -8.17
CA GLY A 95 1.03 5.46 -9.10
C GLY A 95 1.57 4.41 -10.07
N ARG A 96 0.73 3.43 -10.40
CA ARG A 96 1.06 2.38 -11.34
C ARG A 96 0.08 2.33 -12.50
N GLU A 97 -1.19 2.55 -12.20
CA GLU A 97 -2.28 2.48 -13.18
C GLU A 97 -3.12 3.75 -13.11
N ALA A 98 -3.67 4.15 -14.26
CA ALA A 98 -4.61 5.26 -14.30
C ALA A 98 -5.90 4.90 -13.57
N TYR A 99 -6.57 5.92 -12.98
CA TYR A 99 -7.87 5.80 -12.33
C TYR A 99 -7.92 4.95 -11.06
N SER A 100 -6.79 4.48 -10.54
CA SER A 100 -6.74 3.99 -9.17
C SER A 100 -6.76 5.18 -8.23
N LEU A 101 -7.78 5.28 -7.37
CA LEU A 101 -7.97 6.40 -6.48
C LEU A 101 -7.85 5.95 -5.03
N LEU A 102 -7.28 6.84 -4.21
CA LEU A 102 -7.01 6.52 -2.81
C LEU A 102 -7.40 7.70 -1.92
N LEU A 103 -8.11 7.39 -0.84
CA LEU A 103 -8.45 8.29 0.25
C LEU A 103 -8.03 7.68 1.57
N ASP A 104 -7.87 8.50 2.60
CA ASP A 104 -7.76 8.07 4.00
C ASP A 104 -6.74 6.95 4.24
N LEU A 105 -5.47 7.34 4.31
CA LEU A 105 -4.40 6.43 4.73
C LEU A 105 -4.32 6.37 6.25
N THR A 106 -4.23 5.15 6.79
CA THR A 106 -4.06 4.92 8.22
C THR A 106 -2.99 3.87 8.45
N ILE A 107 -2.06 4.19 9.36
CA ILE A 107 -1.08 3.22 9.86
C ILE A 107 -1.64 2.67 11.16
N ALA A 108 -1.87 1.36 11.20
CA ALA A 108 -2.52 0.71 12.34
C ALA A 108 -1.66 -0.43 12.88
N PRO A 109 -1.65 -0.65 14.22
CA PRO A 109 -0.99 -1.81 14.79
C PRO A 109 -1.56 -3.10 14.22
N TYR A 110 -0.68 -4.04 13.91
CA TYR A 110 -1.08 -5.38 13.49
C TYR A 110 -1.20 -6.25 14.73
N PRO A 111 -2.38 -6.85 15.00
CA PRO A 111 -2.59 -7.66 16.20
C PRO A 111 -1.83 -8.97 16.21
#